data_909e3be465a4d0f8dde28982bf7aabbe
#
_entry.id   909e3be465a4d0f8dde28982bf7aabbe
#
_cell.length_a   1.000
_cell.length_b   1.000
_cell.length_c   1.000
_cell.angle_alpha   90.00
_cell.angle_beta   90.00
_cell.angle_gamma   90.00
#
_symmetry.space_group_name_H-M   'P 1'
#
loop_
_entity.id
_entity.type
_entity.pdbx_description
1 polymer ?
#
loop_
_entity_poly.entity_id
_entity_poly.type
_entity_poly.pdbx_seq_one_letter_code
_entity_poly.pdbx_strand_id
1 'polypeptide(L)'
;VWVRLIADGRDARLRDVEAGPSWTAANGYLISPINSPPDKIHWNGHYSSDVYVEFFTHPWSGQAILRWAGKEQHYNLYSPTGGEIRVRLAGVVPNPHFLKLPSRTPLQYLVQACQSVTLGLLLLAGFGLASRWPSPWQSARKDEAQPSLGREVLTAALPLLLVGSILLVLFLPAILTTDSLNQWAQAASGRFDDAHPVLYAFYLWFIQQILPSPTLAAWLQLAVLALASGWLATVVRRACNAPRWTSTAGGLLLAAYPVTALSSITLWKDVPYATSVVALTAFVIGNTFLDRPSLRKWYNCLALVLLAACCMALRHNGPPVAVAAFLILLLRPGTRMRVLACLLLAASLMWGIKGPLADSVGTHRSSAAYMAYTHHLSAHLAAGQNPESAEDNAILEAVDSGASDWRYRCSVVNTTIFNDHYDIPTAVKHQDDLFRIWLGMALKRPDIELDHVLCASGMVWRYRTSGPLYLYVFGFEIGEEQNLQWVQPGLSGPPQASVLPNATNWMGKTLLKPQLGRLWRPAPFLITLCLLTVVAWRRTRDRRILLVPMLVLVHSAILMVAIIAQDARYQLPLYMVCLIVAPALALARRQPHHIPLAAGRAAG
;
A
#
# COMPACT_ATOMS: atom_id res chain seq x y z
N VAL A 1 -1.40 23.63 -26.74
CA VAL A 1 -0.92 24.19 -25.45
C VAL A 1 -1.62 23.45 -24.34
N TRP A 2 -0.86 23.03 -23.36
CA TRP A 2 -1.38 22.42 -22.13
C TRP A 2 -1.03 23.34 -20.98
N VAL A 3 -2.03 23.69 -20.18
CA VAL A 3 -1.87 24.62 -19.05
C VAL A 3 -2.63 24.13 -17.84
N ARG A 4 -2.04 24.33 -16.67
CA ARG A 4 -2.65 24.05 -15.38
C ARG A 4 -2.44 25.26 -14.46
N LEU A 5 -3.49 25.64 -13.76
CA LEU A 5 -3.43 26.67 -12.73
C LEU A 5 -3.46 26.02 -11.36
N ILE A 6 -2.51 26.37 -10.51
CA ILE A 6 -2.36 25.85 -9.16
C ILE A 6 -2.49 27.03 -8.20
N ALA A 7 -3.49 26.99 -7.34
CA ALA A 7 -3.69 27.96 -6.27
C ALA A 7 -3.68 27.26 -4.92
N ASP A 8 -2.91 27.76 -3.96
CA ASP A 8 -2.76 27.17 -2.62
C ASP A 8 -2.34 25.67 -2.65
N GLY A 9 -1.42 25.34 -3.58
CA GLY A 9 -0.94 23.98 -3.77
C GLY A 9 -1.98 23.00 -4.35
N ARG A 10 -3.07 23.49 -4.94
CA ARG A 10 -4.15 22.68 -5.55
C ARG A 10 -4.45 23.15 -6.95
N ASP A 11 -4.85 22.24 -7.80
CA ASP A 11 -5.41 22.60 -9.09
C ASP A 11 -6.62 23.51 -8.85
N ALA A 12 -6.64 24.67 -9.52
CA ALA A 12 -7.77 25.56 -9.50
C ALA A 12 -9.01 24.81 -9.97
N ARG A 13 -10.13 25.04 -9.31
CA ARG A 13 -11.36 24.36 -9.71
C ARG A 13 -11.73 24.79 -11.11
N LEU A 14 -11.97 23.84 -12.00
CA LEU A 14 -12.35 24.12 -13.38
C LEU A 14 -13.57 25.05 -13.50
N ARG A 15 -14.46 25.05 -12.51
CA ARG A 15 -15.61 25.97 -12.45
C ARG A 15 -15.24 27.42 -12.18
N ASP A 16 -14.05 27.66 -11.64
CA ASP A 16 -13.54 29.00 -11.35
C ASP A 16 -12.66 29.52 -12.52
N VAL A 17 -12.59 28.75 -13.60
CA VAL A 17 -11.81 29.05 -14.81
C VAL A 17 -12.77 29.17 -15.99
N GLU A 18 -12.82 30.33 -16.57
CA GLU A 18 -13.51 30.59 -17.83
C GLU A 18 -12.56 30.31 -18.98
N ALA A 19 -12.80 29.23 -19.71
CA ALA A 19 -12.00 28.87 -20.89
C ALA A 19 -12.82 29.04 -22.14
N GLY A 20 -12.21 29.59 -23.18
CA GLY A 20 -12.85 29.74 -24.49
C GLY A 20 -13.10 28.37 -25.16
N PRO A 21 -13.82 28.37 -26.33
CA PRO A 21 -14.31 27.15 -26.96
C PRO A 21 -13.22 26.21 -27.49
N SER A 22 -12.00 26.71 -27.67
CA SER A 22 -10.87 25.89 -28.13
C SER A 22 -10.20 25.08 -27.01
N TRP A 23 -10.65 25.23 -25.76
CA TRP A 23 -10.04 24.55 -24.61
C TRP A 23 -10.88 23.37 -24.15
N THR A 24 -10.22 22.26 -23.92
CA THR A 24 -10.83 21.05 -23.35
C THR A 24 -10.11 20.67 -22.07
N ALA A 25 -10.87 20.24 -21.06
CA ALA A 25 -10.31 19.80 -19.80
C ALA A 25 -10.02 18.29 -19.84
N ALA A 26 -8.77 17.90 -19.65
CA ALA A 26 -8.36 16.50 -19.52
C ALA A 26 -7.20 16.34 -18.55
N ASN A 27 -7.24 15.33 -17.71
CA ASN A 27 -6.16 14.94 -16.77
C ASN A 27 -5.65 16.07 -15.86
N GLY A 28 -6.52 17.02 -15.50
CA GLY A 28 -6.14 18.17 -14.65
C GLY A 28 -5.52 19.34 -15.41
N TYR A 29 -5.38 19.23 -16.74
CA TYR A 29 -4.95 20.30 -17.62
C TYR A 29 -6.10 20.87 -18.46
N LEU A 30 -5.98 22.11 -18.83
CA LEU A 30 -6.70 22.70 -19.95
C LEU A 30 -5.84 22.56 -21.19
N ILE A 31 -6.39 21.94 -22.22
CA ILE A 31 -5.67 21.58 -23.46
C ILE A 31 -6.31 22.32 -24.62
N SER A 32 -5.50 23.09 -25.36
CA SER A 32 -5.86 23.63 -26.65
C SER A 32 -5.17 22.79 -27.73
N PRO A 33 -5.94 22.17 -28.67
CA PRO A 33 -5.39 21.33 -29.71
C PRO A 33 -4.43 22.06 -30.66
N ILE A 34 -3.68 21.29 -31.47
CA ILE A 34 -2.80 21.82 -32.49
C ILE A 34 -3.67 22.54 -33.57
N ASN A 35 -3.19 23.68 -34.04
CA ASN A 35 -3.86 24.52 -35.03
C ASN A 35 -5.20 25.12 -34.59
N SER A 36 -5.50 25.13 -33.28
CA SER A 36 -6.64 25.90 -32.79
C SER A 36 -6.38 27.40 -32.97
N PRO A 37 -7.41 28.20 -33.24
CA PRO A 37 -7.26 29.66 -33.25
C PRO A 37 -6.85 30.15 -31.87
N PRO A 38 -6.17 31.31 -31.75
CA PRO A 38 -5.82 31.89 -30.47
C PRO A 38 -7.05 32.07 -29.58
N ASP A 39 -6.98 31.53 -28.37
CA ASP A 39 -8.10 31.55 -27.45
C ASP A 39 -7.60 31.84 -26.03
N LYS A 40 -8.50 32.22 -25.15
CA LYS A 40 -8.17 32.75 -23.82
C LYS A 40 -8.68 31.83 -22.72
N ILE A 41 -7.91 31.83 -21.63
CA ILE A 41 -8.32 31.32 -20.35
C ILE A 41 -8.34 32.50 -19.38
N HIS A 42 -9.44 32.69 -18.67
CA HIS A 42 -9.56 33.67 -17.62
C HIS A 42 -9.81 32.97 -16.30
N TRP A 43 -9.03 33.33 -15.28
CA TRP A 43 -9.25 32.85 -13.92
C TRP A 43 -9.48 34.01 -12.98
N ASN A 44 -10.54 33.89 -12.21
CA ASN A 44 -10.88 34.84 -11.15
C ASN A 44 -11.17 34.04 -9.87
N GLY A 45 -10.21 33.97 -8.97
CA GLY A 45 -10.31 33.17 -7.76
C GLY A 45 -9.61 33.77 -6.58
N HIS A 46 -9.91 33.27 -5.39
CA HIS A 46 -9.24 33.64 -4.16
C HIS A 46 -8.14 32.63 -3.84
N TYR A 47 -7.03 33.13 -3.33
CA TYR A 47 -5.91 32.32 -2.86
C TYR A 47 -5.40 32.87 -1.52
N SER A 48 -4.83 31.97 -0.72
CA SER A 48 -4.29 32.30 0.61
C SER A 48 -2.76 32.18 0.70
N SER A 49 -2.13 31.51 -0.28
CA SER A 49 -0.68 31.34 -0.33
C SER A 49 -0.14 31.72 -1.72
N ASP A 50 0.20 30.72 -2.51
CA ASP A 50 0.83 30.91 -3.81
C ASP A 50 -0.10 30.55 -4.95
N VAL A 51 0.07 31.27 -6.09
CA VAL A 51 -0.58 30.95 -7.35
C VAL A 51 0.48 30.72 -8.40
N TYR A 52 0.39 29.59 -9.06
CA TYR A 52 1.27 29.19 -10.16
C TYR A 52 0.47 28.87 -11.41
N VAL A 53 1.03 29.19 -12.56
CA VAL A 53 0.63 28.63 -13.85
C VAL A 53 1.72 27.67 -14.30
N GLU A 54 1.32 26.47 -14.66
CA GLU A 54 2.19 25.43 -15.15
C GLU A 54 1.85 25.15 -16.61
N PHE A 55 2.82 25.32 -17.50
CA PHE A 55 2.71 25.01 -18.91
C PHE A 55 3.50 23.74 -19.22
N PHE A 56 2.90 22.84 -19.97
CA PHE A 56 3.63 21.70 -20.51
C PHE A 56 4.30 22.10 -21.83
N THR A 57 5.59 21.86 -21.95
CA THR A 57 6.36 22.12 -23.16
C THR A 57 6.52 20.84 -23.97
N HIS A 58 6.37 20.95 -25.29
CA HIS A 58 6.40 19.80 -26.20
C HIS A 58 6.82 20.25 -27.61
N PRO A 59 7.34 19.37 -28.49
CA PRO A 59 7.67 19.74 -29.88
C PRO A 59 6.50 20.31 -30.69
N TRP A 60 5.27 20.11 -30.24
CA TRP A 60 4.06 20.67 -30.90
C TRP A 60 3.35 21.75 -30.09
N SER A 61 3.96 22.20 -28.99
CA SER A 61 3.44 23.34 -28.24
C SER A 61 3.77 24.66 -28.93
N GLY A 62 2.82 25.59 -28.87
CA GLY A 62 2.96 26.91 -29.45
C GLY A 62 3.49 27.95 -28.46
N GLN A 63 2.95 29.18 -28.56
CA GLN A 63 3.27 30.27 -27.66
C GLN A 63 2.10 30.55 -26.72
N ALA A 64 2.40 30.99 -25.49
CA ALA A 64 1.42 31.47 -24.53
C ALA A 64 1.78 32.86 -24.05
N ILE A 65 0.77 33.70 -23.86
CA ILE A 65 0.90 35.04 -23.26
C ILE A 65 0.18 34.97 -21.93
N LEU A 66 0.93 35.25 -20.85
CA LEU A 66 0.42 35.24 -19.50
C LEU A 66 0.29 36.68 -19.01
N ARG A 67 -0.92 37.06 -18.58
CA ARG A 67 -1.21 38.42 -18.05
C ARG A 67 -1.75 38.33 -16.63
N TRP A 68 -1.11 38.99 -15.70
CA TRP A 68 -1.55 39.06 -14.29
C TRP A 68 -1.04 40.32 -13.60
N ALA A 69 -1.84 40.91 -12.74
CA ALA A 69 -1.47 42.10 -11.93
C ALA A 69 -0.79 43.21 -12.74
N GLY A 70 -1.26 43.49 -13.95
CA GLY A 70 -0.69 44.49 -14.86
C GLY A 70 0.63 44.09 -15.55
N LYS A 71 1.11 42.87 -15.34
CA LYS A 71 2.28 42.32 -16.02
C LYS A 71 1.83 41.47 -17.22
N GLU A 72 2.66 41.46 -18.26
CA GLU A 72 2.50 40.56 -19.41
C GLU A 72 3.84 39.87 -19.68
N GLN A 73 3.79 38.57 -19.92
CA GLN A 73 4.97 37.79 -20.22
C GLN A 73 4.67 36.78 -21.30
N HIS A 74 5.57 36.64 -22.28
CA HIS A 74 5.47 35.73 -23.40
C HIS A 74 6.30 34.46 -23.13
N TYR A 75 5.72 33.31 -23.39
CA TYR A 75 6.37 32.01 -23.25
C TYR A 75 6.36 31.26 -24.56
N ASN A 76 7.53 30.84 -25.00
CA ASN A 76 7.65 29.85 -26.05
C ASN A 76 7.62 28.46 -25.41
N LEU A 77 6.61 27.68 -25.71
CA LEU A 77 6.38 26.36 -25.13
C LEU A 77 6.94 25.22 -25.99
N TYR A 78 7.61 25.56 -27.11
CA TYR A 78 8.30 24.57 -27.91
C TYR A 78 9.50 24.00 -27.15
N SER A 79 9.57 22.67 -27.04
CA SER A 79 10.74 21.94 -26.51
C SER A 79 10.89 20.61 -27.27
N PRO A 80 12.05 20.30 -27.78
CA PRO A 80 12.27 19.02 -28.50
C PRO A 80 12.18 17.79 -27.59
N THR A 81 12.40 17.95 -26.29
CA THR A 81 12.43 16.86 -25.29
C THR A 81 11.21 16.83 -24.39
N GLY A 82 10.30 17.80 -24.51
CA GLY A 82 9.23 17.99 -23.54
C GLY A 82 9.74 18.60 -22.22
N GLY A 83 8.83 18.96 -21.34
CA GLY A 83 9.14 19.54 -20.02
C GLY A 83 7.98 20.38 -19.48
N GLU A 84 8.22 21.08 -18.37
CA GLU A 84 7.22 21.94 -17.73
C GLU A 84 7.85 23.31 -17.42
N ILE A 85 7.10 24.38 -17.69
CA ILE A 85 7.43 25.74 -17.24
C ILE A 85 6.46 26.14 -16.16
N ARG A 86 6.95 26.39 -14.95
CA ARG A 86 6.14 26.83 -13.82
C ARG A 86 6.39 28.29 -13.51
N VAL A 87 5.34 29.08 -13.55
CA VAL A 87 5.38 30.54 -13.37
C VAL A 87 4.62 30.91 -12.09
N ARG A 88 5.31 31.50 -11.13
CA ARG A 88 4.68 32.03 -9.93
C ARG A 88 4.04 33.39 -10.26
N LEU A 89 2.72 33.49 -10.09
CA LEU A 89 1.96 34.70 -10.37
C LEU A 89 1.86 35.60 -9.14
N ALA A 90 1.60 35.02 -8.00
CA ALA A 90 1.43 35.71 -6.75
C ALA A 90 1.83 34.81 -5.57
N GLY A 91 2.30 35.42 -4.49
CA GLY A 91 2.59 34.74 -3.24
C GLY A 91 2.34 35.69 -2.08
N VAL A 92 1.76 35.13 -1.02
CA VAL A 92 1.68 35.83 0.26
C VAL A 92 3.03 35.66 0.93
N VAL A 93 3.68 36.79 1.29
CA VAL A 93 4.89 36.72 2.14
C VAL A 93 4.49 36.00 3.42
N PRO A 94 5.11 34.87 3.76
CA PRO A 94 4.74 34.15 4.96
C PRO A 94 4.93 35.06 6.16
N ASN A 95 3.86 35.29 6.93
CA ASN A 95 4.02 35.95 8.22
C ASN A 95 4.58 34.92 9.19
N PRO A 96 5.85 35.05 9.64
CA PRO A 96 6.53 33.98 10.40
C PRO A 96 5.92 33.75 11.79
N HIS A 97 4.94 34.52 12.21
CA HIS A 97 4.36 34.48 13.55
C HIS A 97 2.96 33.87 13.63
N PHE A 98 2.37 33.45 12.52
CA PHE A 98 1.07 32.74 12.56
C PHE A 98 1.26 31.26 12.26
N LEU A 99 0.90 30.43 13.22
CA LEU A 99 0.58 29.03 13.00
C LEU A 99 -0.44 28.96 11.86
N LYS A 100 0.00 28.66 10.65
CA LYS A 100 -0.92 28.28 9.59
C LYS A 100 -1.53 26.93 10.01
N LEU A 101 -2.78 26.97 10.44
CA LEU A 101 -3.56 25.76 10.57
C LEU A 101 -3.49 24.99 9.25
N PRO A 102 -3.48 23.65 9.30
CA PRO A 102 -3.45 22.82 8.10
C PRO A 102 -4.39 23.38 7.04
N SER A 103 -4.02 23.30 5.78
CA SER A 103 -4.80 23.81 4.63
C SER A 103 -6.23 23.24 4.58
N ARG A 104 -6.52 22.28 5.45
CA ARG A 104 -7.85 21.71 5.71
C ARG A 104 -8.24 21.96 7.14
N THR A 105 -9.46 22.47 7.32
CA THR A 105 -9.99 22.63 8.67
C THR A 105 -10.09 21.28 9.39
N PRO A 106 -9.87 21.22 10.72
CA PRO A 106 -10.09 20.02 11.51
C PRO A 106 -11.45 19.38 11.24
N LEU A 107 -12.48 20.19 10.95
CA LEU A 107 -13.79 19.74 10.55
C LEU A 107 -13.78 18.93 9.24
N GLN A 108 -12.99 19.31 8.25
CA GLN A 108 -12.87 18.55 6.99
C GLN A 108 -12.22 17.18 7.22
N TYR A 109 -11.23 17.08 8.09
CA TYR A 109 -10.65 15.80 8.49
C TYR A 109 -11.68 14.94 9.23
N LEU A 110 -12.40 15.53 10.17
CA LEU A 110 -13.46 14.85 10.92
C LEU A 110 -14.55 14.32 9.98
N VAL A 111 -15.05 15.14 9.05
CA VAL A 111 -16.07 14.73 8.07
C VAL A 111 -15.58 13.55 7.21
N GLN A 112 -14.32 13.57 6.76
CA GLN A 112 -13.78 12.47 5.97
C GLN A 112 -13.59 11.19 6.78
N ALA A 113 -13.17 11.30 8.05
CA ALA A 113 -13.12 10.18 8.97
C ALA A 113 -14.52 9.61 9.24
N CYS A 114 -15.52 10.47 9.50
CA CYS A 114 -16.92 10.06 9.68
C CYS A 114 -17.48 9.35 8.44
N GLN A 115 -17.17 9.79 7.24
CA GLN A 115 -17.57 9.10 5.99
C GLN A 115 -16.99 7.69 5.90
N SER A 116 -15.71 7.52 6.28
CA SER A 116 -15.06 6.20 6.30
C SER A 116 -15.69 5.30 7.36
N VAL A 117 -15.98 5.84 8.54
CA VAL A 117 -16.69 5.12 9.63
C VAL A 117 -18.10 4.72 9.16
N THR A 118 -18.84 5.62 8.53
CA THR A 118 -20.20 5.36 8.03
C THR A 118 -20.18 4.20 7.02
N LEU A 119 -19.23 4.21 6.08
CA LEU A 119 -19.11 3.10 5.13
C LEU A 119 -18.74 1.78 5.82
N GLY A 120 -17.83 1.81 6.80
CA GLY A 120 -17.52 0.65 7.62
C GLY A 120 -18.76 0.12 8.37
N LEU A 121 -19.59 1.01 8.92
CA LEU A 121 -20.85 0.64 9.57
C LEU A 121 -21.86 0.05 8.59
N LEU A 122 -21.97 0.58 7.37
CA LEU A 122 -22.82 0.02 6.32
C LEU A 122 -22.38 -1.38 5.91
N LEU A 123 -21.07 -1.61 5.75
CA LEU A 123 -20.52 -2.94 5.50
C LEU A 123 -20.80 -3.89 6.67
N LEU A 124 -20.62 -3.43 7.92
CA LEU A 124 -20.97 -4.17 9.12
C LEU A 124 -22.45 -4.53 9.16
N ALA A 125 -23.34 -3.58 8.84
CA ALA A 125 -24.80 -3.80 8.77
C ALA A 125 -25.14 -4.83 7.69
N GLY A 126 -24.50 -4.76 6.51
CA GLY A 126 -24.64 -5.76 5.44
C GLY A 126 -24.25 -7.16 5.91
N PHE A 127 -23.10 -7.32 6.56
CA PHE A 127 -22.71 -8.59 7.18
C PHE A 127 -23.66 -9.01 8.31
N GLY A 128 -24.17 -8.06 9.11
CA GLY A 128 -25.12 -8.30 10.17
C GLY A 128 -26.47 -8.80 9.65
N LEU A 129 -26.96 -8.21 8.56
CA LEU A 129 -28.21 -8.63 7.89
C LEU A 129 -28.02 -10.01 7.24
N ALA A 130 -26.91 -10.21 6.51
CA ALA A 130 -26.58 -11.53 5.94
C ALA A 130 -26.49 -12.61 7.01
N SER A 131 -26.03 -12.26 8.23
CA SER A 131 -25.94 -13.20 9.36
C SER A 131 -27.30 -13.55 9.99
N ARG A 132 -28.34 -12.72 9.76
CA ARG A 132 -29.72 -12.98 10.24
C ARG A 132 -30.52 -13.80 9.24
N TRP A 133 -30.04 -13.94 8.00
CA TRP A 133 -30.70 -14.80 7.02
C TRP A 133 -30.69 -16.22 7.54
N PRO A 134 -31.85 -16.90 7.62
CA PRO A 134 -31.88 -18.28 8.07
C PRO A 134 -31.04 -19.11 7.12
N SER A 135 -29.90 -19.60 7.62
CA SER A 135 -29.07 -20.51 6.83
C SER A 135 -29.83 -21.83 6.69
N PRO A 136 -30.15 -22.27 5.48
CA PRO A 136 -30.74 -23.59 5.28
C PRO A 136 -29.85 -24.75 5.81
N TRP A 137 -28.63 -24.43 6.17
CA TRP A 137 -27.62 -25.35 6.74
C TRP A 137 -27.59 -25.38 8.28
N GLN A 138 -28.51 -24.69 8.97
CA GLN A 138 -28.54 -24.67 10.44
C GLN A 138 -29.13 -25.96 11.06
N SER A 139 -29.86 -26.75 10.29
CA SER A 139 -30.56 -27.94 10.80
C SER A 139 -29.71 -29.20 10.94
N ALA A 140 -28.50 -29.26 10.44
CA ALA A 140 -27.67 -30.43 10.41
C ALA A 140 -26.49 -30.38 11.41
N ARG A 141 -26.75 -30.09 12.69
CA ARG A 141 -25.74 -30.25 13.75
C ARG A 141 -26.08 -31.41 14.67
N LYS A 142 -26.10 -32.61 14.14
CA LYS A 142 -25.84 -33.80 14.92
C LYS A 142 -24.37 -34.15 14.76
N ASP A 143 -23.65 -34.19 15.87
CA ASP A 143 -22.32 -34.79 16.16
C ASP A 143 -21.39 -35.18 14.98
N GLU A 144 -21.29 -34.37 13.96
CA GLU A 144 -20.28 -34.59 12.92
C GLU A 144 -18.88 -34.31 13.49
N ALA A 145 -18.03 -35.33 13.48
CA ALA A 145 -16.62 -35.23 13.80
C ALA A 145 -15.99 -34.04 13.09
N GLN A 146 -15.29 -33.17 13.85
CA GLN A 146 -14.65 -32.02 13.24
C GLN A 146 -13.62 -32.50 12.20
N PRO A 147 -13.65 -32.00 10.95
CA PRO A 147 -12.66 -32.35 9.96
C PRO A 147 -11.25 -32.00 10.46
N SER A 148 -10.26 -32.74 9.96
CA SER A 148 -8.86 -32.41 10.26
C SER A 148 -8.56 -30.98 9.86
N LEU A 149 -7.67 -30.31 10.61
CA LEU A 149 -7.27 -28.93 10.34
C LEU A 149 -6.82 -28.75 8.89
N GLY A 150 -6.00 -29.70 8.38
CA GLY A 150 -5.49 -29.65 7.02
C GLY A 150 -6.58 -29.68 5.94
N ARG A 151 -7.59 -30.55 6.08
CA ARG A 151 -8.71 -30.62 5.12
C ARG A 151 -9.50 -29.30 5.08
N GLU A 152 -9.73 -28.68 6.24
CA GLU A 152 -10.45 -27.40 6.33
C GLU A 152 -9.63 -26.27 5.70
N VAL A 153 -8.31 -26.24 5.95
CA VAL A 153 -7.37 -25.29 5.34
C VAL A 153 -7.39 -25.41 3.81
N LEU A 154 -7.29 -26.63 3.28
CA LEU A 154 -7.32 -26.86 1.84
C LEU A 154 -8.66 -26.44 1.21
N THR A 155 -9.78 -26.74 1.86
CA THR A 155 -11.11 -26.33 1.38
C THR A 155 -11.25 -24.81 1.34
N ALA A 156 -10.71 -24.10 2.33
CA ALA A 156 -10.75 -22.64 2.38
C ALA A 156 -9.75 -21.97 1.42
N ALA A 157 -8.65 -22.65 1.08
CA ALA A 157 -7.64 -22.18 0.12
C ALA A 157 -8.10 -22.32 -1.34
N LEU A 158 -8.93 -23.33 -1.62
CA LEU A 158 -9.31 -23.74 -2.97
C LEU A 158 -9.91 -22.60 -3.83
N PRO A 159 -10.83 -21.73 -3.33
CA PRO A 159 -11.39 -20.65 -4.14
C PRO A 159 -10.33 -19.71 -4.70
N LEU A 160 -9.38 -19.27 -3.86
CA LEU A 160 -8.32 -18.37 -4.31
C LEU A 160 -7.38 -19.07 -5.29
N LEU A 161 -7.03 -20.32 -5.03
CA LEU A 161 -6.15 -21.08 -5.91
C LEU A 161 -6.77 -21.28 -7.30
N LEU A 162 -8.07 -21.63 -7.36
CA LEU A 162 -8.77 -21.84 -8.63
C LEU A 162 -8.92 -20.52 -9.41
N VAL A 163 -9.48 -19.49 -8.78
CA VAL A 163 -9.70 -18.20 -9.45
C VAL A 163 -8.36 -17.58 -9.84
N GLY A 164 -7.36 -17.60 -8.96
CA GLY A 164 -6.03 -17.07 -9.27
C GLY A 164 -5.34 -17.84 -10.39
N SER A 165 -5.50 -19.17 -10.47
CA SER A 165 -4.95 -19.98 -11.58
C SER A 165 -5.65 -19.65 -12.91
N ILE A 166 -6.96 -19.44 -12.91
CA ILE A 166 -7.70 -18.99 -14.09
C ILE A 166 -7.21 -17.60 -14.53
N LEU A 167 -7.09 -16.67 -13.59
CA LEU A 167 -6.57 -15.34 -13.88
C LEU A 167 -5.13 -15.41 -14.41
N LEU A 168 -4.29 -16.29 -13.86
CA LEU A 168 -2.90 -16.44 -14.34
C LEU A 168 -2.85 -16.92 -15.79
N VAL A 169 -3.76 -17.82 -16.19
CA VAL A 169 -3.88 -18.22 -17.60
C VAL A 169 -4.35 -17.07 -18.49
N LEU A 170 -5.28 -16.24 -17.99
CA LEU A 170 -5.75 -15.07 -18.74
C LEU A 170 -4.66 -13.98 -18.90
N PHE A 171 -3.75 -13.85 -17.91
CA PHE A 171 -2.72 -12.83 -17.84
C PHE A 171 -1.30 -13.39 -18.02
N LEU A 172 -1.14 -14.42 -18.87
CA LEU A 172 0.20 -14.99 -19.11
C LEU A 172 1.21 -13.94 -19.55
N PRO A 173 2.49 -14.05 -19.10
CA PRO A 173 3.04 -15.08 -18.21
C PRO A 173 2.81 -14.81 -16.72
N ALA A 174 2.31 -13.64 -16.36
CA ALA A 174 1.88 -13.12 -15.06
C ALA A 174 1.56 -11.63 -15.23
N ILE A 175 1.02 -10.96 -14.21
CA ILE A 175 0.97 -9.50 -14.20
C ILE A 175 2.35 -8.98 -13.80
N LEU A 176 2.98 -8.23 -14.71
CA LEU A 176 4.30 -7.63 -14.54
C LEU A 176 4.16 -6.11 -14.50
N THR A 177 4.78 -5.50 -13.52
CA THR A 177 4.89 -4.05 -13.39
C THR A 177 6.35 -3.64 -13.54
N THR A 178 6.63 -2.35 -13.56
CA THR A 178 8.01 -1.83 -13.56
C THR A 178 8.86 -2.45 -12.45
N ASP A 179 8.33 -2.53 -11.22
CA ASP A 179 9.03 -3.17 -10.09
C ASP A 179 9.28 -4.66 -10.35
N SER A 180 8.29 -5.36 -10.95
CA SER A 180 8.40 -6.79 -11.29
C SER A 180 9.50 -7.03 -12.32
N LEU A 181 9.51 -6.20 -13.36
CA LEU A 181 10.47 -6.31 -14.46
C LEU A 181 11.90 -5.99 -13.97
N ASN A 182 12.05 -4.97 -13.13
CA ASN A 182 13.34 -4.67 -12.50
C ASN A 182 13.85 -5.88 -11.68
N GLN A 183 13.02 -6.43 -10.80
CA GLN A 183 13.44 -7.56 -9.97
C GLN A 183 13.65 -8.84 -10.78
N TRP A 184 12.89 -9.06 -11.86
CA TRP A 184 13.11 -10.16 -12.80
C TRP A 184 14.44 -10.03 -13.54
N ALA A 185 14.80 -8.80 -13.93
CA ALA A 185 16.05 -8.48 -14.58
C ALA A 185 17.25 -8.65 -13.65
N GLN A 186 17.14 -8.20 -12.39
CA GLN A 186 18.16 -8.46 -11.37
C GLN A 186 18.42 -9.96 -11.21
N ALA A 187 17.34 -10.75 -11.15
CA ALA A 187 17.43 -12.21 -11.07
C ALA A 187 18.12 -12.83 -12.29
N ALA A 188 17.81 -12.36 -13.51
CA ALA A 188 18.37 -12.86 -14.75
C ALA A 188 19.85 -12.49 -14.93
N SER A 189 20.23 -11.28 -14.52
CA SER A 189 21.60 -10.78 -14.66
C SER A 189 22.53 -11.16 -13.52
N GLY A 190 21.97 -11.58 -12.37
CA GLY A 190 22.74 -11.80 -11.14
C GLY A 190 23.26 -10.49 -10.52
N ARG A 191 22.82 -9.33 -11.00
CA ARG A 191 23.18 -8.00 -10.47
C ARG A 191 22.05 -7.51 -9.58
N PHE A 192 22.25 -7.62 -8.28
CA PHE A 192 21.23 -7.28 -7.29
C PHE A 192 21.38 -5.86 -6.76
N ASP A 193 20.23 -5.23 -6.45
CA ASP A 193 20.14 -3.90 -5.86
C ASP A 193 19.13 -3.96 -4.70
N ASP A 194 19.40 -3.30 -3.57
CA ASP A 194 18.57 -3.33 -2.38
C ASP A 194 17.64 -2.11 -2.22
N ALA A 195 17.46 -1.29 -3.25
CA ALA A 195 16.38 -0.29 -3.28
C ALA A 195 15.02 -0.94 -2.99
N HIS A 196 14.88 -2.16 -3.47
CA HIS A 196 13.85 -3.09 -3.04
C HIS A 196 14.48 -4.24 -2.26
N PRO A 197 13.83 -4.75 -1.17
CA PRO A 197 14.37 -5.86 -0.40
C PRO A 197 14.80 -7.04 -1.28
N VAL A 198 16.08 -7.39 -1.22
CA VAL A 198 16.74 -8.34 -2.11
C VAL A 198 16.20 -9.77 -2.03
N LEU A 199 15.56 -10.16 -0.91
CA LEU A 199 15.03 -11.52 -0.72
C LEU A 199 14.06 -11.92 -1.84
N TYR A 200 13.27 -11.00 -2.35
CA TYR A 200 12.35 -11.32 -3.45
C TYR A 200 13.08 -11.51 -4.77
N ALA A 201 14.13 -10.75 -5.05
CA ALA A 201 14.99 -10.97 -6.21
C ALA A 201 15.70 -12.33 -6.12
N PHE A 202 16.13 -12.76 -4.93
CA PHE A 202 16.70 -14.11 -4.70
C PHE A 202 15.66 -15.21 -4.95
N TYR A 203 14.40 -15.01 -4.55
CA TYR A 203 13.33 -15.94 -4.89
C TYR A 203 13.17 -16.08 -6.41
N LEU A 204 13.10 -14.97 -7.14
CA LEU A 204 13.00 -14.99 -8.60
C LEU A 204 14.24 -15.62 -9.26
N TRP A 205 15.43 -15.32 -8.75
CA TRP A 205 16.66 -15.94 -9.21
C TRP A 205 16.63 -17.46 -9.02
N PHE A 206 16.23 -17.94 -7.86
CA PHE A 206 16.10 -19.37 -7.59
C PHE A 206 15.12 -20.06 -8.55
N ILE A 207 13.97 -19.43 -8.82
CA ILE A 207 12.98 -19.95 -9.79
C ILE A 207 13.60 -20.02 -11.19
N GLN A 208 14.35 -19.00 -11.61
CA GLN A 208 15.01 -18.97 -12.91
C GLN A 208 16.08 -20.07 -13.09
N GLN A 209 16.71 -20.53 -12.01
CA GLN A 209 17.64 -21.67 -12.08
C GLN A 209 16.91 -23.00 -12.35
N ILE A 210 15.63 -23.10 -11.97
CA ILE A 210 14.81 -24.31 -12.19
C ILE A 210 14.11 -24.21 -13.55
N LEU A 211 13.36 -23.14 -13.75
CA LEU A 211 12.63 -22.83 -14.97
C LEU A 211 12.44 -21.30 -15.07
N PRO A 212 12.99 -20.64 -16.12
CA PRO A 212 12.91 -19.19 -16.27
C PRO A 212 11.48 -18.76 -16.72
N SER A 213 10.51 -18.99 -15.85
CA SER A 213 9.09 -18.75 -16.13
C SER A 213 8.48 -17.85 -15.06
N PRO A 214 8.05 -16.60 -15.40
CA PRO A 214 7.28 -15.77 -14.51
C PRO A 214 5.99 -16.44 -14.04
N THR A 215 5.38 -17.28 -14.89
CA THR A 215 4.16 -18.04 -14.57
C THR A 215 4.39 -19.01 -13.41
N LEU A 216 5.52 -19.72 -13.39
CA LEU A 216 5.86 -20.62 -12.28
C LEU A 216 6.05 -19.84 -10.99
N ALA A 217 6.77 -18.71 -11.04
CA ALA A 217 6.97 -17.86 -9.87
C ALA A 217 5.63 -17.33 -9.33
N ALA A 218 4.76 -16.81 -10.19
CA ALA A 218 3.45 -16.32 -9.81
C ALA A 218 2.54 -17.43 -9.25
N TRP A 219 2.58 -18.62 -9.86
CA TRP A 219 1.76 -19.74 -9.38
C TRP A 219 2.21 -20.25 -8.01
N LEU A 220 3.51 -20.37 -7.75
CA LEU A 220 4.03 -20.75 -6.44
C LEU A 220 3.68 -19.70 -5.37
N GLN A 221 3.81 -18.41 -5.69
CA GLN A 221 3.40 -17.31 -4.84
C GLN A 221 1.89 -17.40 -4.50
N LEU A 222 1.04 -17.61 -5.51
CA LEU A 222 -0.40 -17.81 -5.36
C LEU A 222 -0.73 -19.02 -4.47
N ALA A 223 -0.06 -20.15 -4.68
CA ALA A 223 -0.30 -21.38 -3.91
C ALA A 223 0.01 -21.18 -2.41
N VAL A 224 1.15 -20.54 -2.10
CA VAL A 224 1.53 -20.23 -0.72
C VAL A 224 0.55 -19.24 -0.08
N LEU A 225 0.12 -18.21 -0.82
CA LEU A 225 -0.89 -17.26 -0.36
C LEU A 225 -2.23 -17.96 -0.08
N ALA A 226 -2.69 -18.83 -0.99
CA ALA A 226 -3.95 -19.56 -0.82
C ALA A 226 -3.92 -20.43 0.44
N LEU A 227 -2.81 -21.17 0.68
CA LEU A 227 -2.65 -21.99 1.88
C LEU A 227 -2.59 -21.15 3.16
N ALA A 228 -1.85 -20.03 3.17
CA ALA A 228 -1.80 -19.13 4.32
C ALA A 228 -3.18 -18.53 4.63
N SER A 229 -3.93 -18.15 3.58
CA SER A 229 -5.29 -17.63 3.69
C SER A 229 -6.26 -18.66 4.24
N GLY A 230 -6.22 -19.88 3.72
CA GLY A 230 -7.01 -21.00 4.23
C GLY A 230 -6.70 -21.34 5.70
N TRP A 231 -5.41 -21.24 6.09
CA TRP A 231 -4.99 -21.42 7.47
C TRP A 231 -5.56 -20.33 8.39
N LEU A 232 -5.42 -19.05 8.03
CA LEU A 232 -5.97 -17.93 8.81
C LEU A 232 -7.50 -18.06 8.94
N ALA A 233 -8.21 -18.31 7.81
CA ALA A 233 -9.66 -18.48 7.79
C ALA A 233 -10.12 -19.56 8.76
N THR A 234 -9.46 -20.73 8.72
CA THR A 234 -9.78 -21.88 9.57
C THR A 234 -9.51 -21.60 11.05
N VAL A 235 -8.36 -21.00 11.35
CA VAL A 235 -7.97 -20.72 12.74
C VAL A 235 -8.92 -19.70 13.36
N VAL A 236 -9.22 -18.59 12.67
CA VAL A 236 -10.13 -17.55 13.18
C VAL A 236 -11.57 -18.09 13.29
N ARG A 237 -12.03 -18.87 12.31
CA ARG A 237 -13.33 -19.54 12.40
C ARG A 237 -13.44 -20.41 13.67
N ARG A 238 -12.39 -21.21 13.96
CA ARG A 238 -12.36 -22.06 15.16
C ARG A 238 -12.31 -21.23 16.44
N ALA A 239 -11.49 -20.16 16.47
CA ALA A 239 -11.41 -19.24 17.60
C ALA A 239 -12.75 -18.53 17.87
N CYS A 240 -13.49 -18.17 16.83
CA CYS A 240 -14.79 -17.54 16.92
C CYS A 240 -15.97 -18.51 17.10
N ASN A 241 -15.74 -19.81 17.09
CA ASN A 241 -16.79 -20.85 17.08
C ASN A 241 -17.85 -20.57 15.98
N ALA A 242 -17.40 -20.06 14.82
CA ALA A 242 -18.25 -19.74 13.69
C ALA A 242 -18.60 -20.97 12.84
N PRO A 243 -19.67 -20.94 12.02
CA PRO A 243 -20.02 -22.02 11.11
C PRO A 243 -18.88 -22.39 10.15
N ARG A 244 -18.76 -23.64 9.75
CA ARG A 244 -17.66 -24.17 8.90
C ARG A 244 -17.54 -23.45 7.57
N TRP A 245 -18.64 -23.13 6.92
CA TRP A 245 -18.65 -22.45 5.63
C TRP A 245 -17.99 -21.06 5.64
N THR A 246 -17.85 -20.42 6.82
CA THR A 246 -17.23 -19.10 6.93
C THR A 246 -15.76 -19.09 6.54
N SER A 247 -15.05 -20.21 6.69
CA SER A 247 -13.66 -20.31 6.22
C SER A 247 -13.61 -20.27 4.69
N THR A 248 -14.47 -21.04 4.00
CA THR A 248 -14.57 -21.02 2.53
C THR A 248 -15.09 -19.68 2.02
N ALA A 249 -16.05 -19.07 2.73
CA ALA A 249 -16.53 -17.72 2.39
C ALA A 249 -15.42 -16.66 2.44
N GLY A 250 -14.51 -16.72 3.42
CA GLY A 250 -13.33 -15.87 3.48
C GLY A 250 -12.42 -16.05 2.25
N GLY A 251 -12.17 -17.30 1.86
CA GLY A 251 -11.43 -17.62 0.62
C GLY A 251 -12.12 -17.12 -0.65
N LEU A 252 -13.45 -17.23 -0.72
CA LEU A 252 -14.25 -16.71 -1.85
C LEU A 252 -14.22 -15.18 -1.91
N LEU A 253 -14.36 -14.50 -0.79
CA LEU A 253 -14.27 -13.03 -0.75
C LEU A 253 -12.90 -12.55 -1.20
N LEU A 254 -11.84 -13.22 -0.76
CA LEU A 254 -10.47 -12.91 -1.17
C LEU A 254 -10.27 -13.11 -2.68
N ALA A 255 -10.83 -14.17 -3.24
CA ALA A 255 -10.75 -14.49 -4.66
C ALA A 255 -11.64 -13.60 -5.54
N ALA A 256 -12.78 -13.14 -5.01
CA ALA A 256 -13.73 -12.31 -5.74
C ALA A 256 -13.36 -10.82 -5.72
N TYR A 257 -12.57 -10.37 -4.74
CA TYR A 257 -12.19 -8.97 -4.65
C TYR A 257 -11.03 -8.65 -5.62
N PRO A 258 -11.24 -7.77 -6.63
CA PRO A 258 -10.28 -7.61 -7.72
C PRO A 258 -8.87 -7.23 -7.29
N VAL A 259 -8.73 -6.37 -6.25
CA VAL A 259 -7.40 -5.95 -5.75
C VAL A 259 -6.59 -7.15 -5.29
N THR A 260 -7.17 -8.05 -4.48
CA THR A 260 -6.47 -9.22 -3.97
C THR A 260 -6.30 -10.32 -5.01
N ALA A 261 -7.33 -10.54 -5.83
CA ALA A 261 -7.30 -11.55 -6.88
C ALA A 261 -6.18 -11.28 -7.91
N LEU A 262 -6.11 -10.06 -8.44
CA LEU A 262 -5.10 -9.69 -9.42
C LEU A 262 -3.70 -9.53 -8.79
N SER A 263 -3.61 -8.96 -7.59
CA SER A 263 -2.33 -8.90 -6.88
C SER A 263 -1.75 -10.30 -6.64
N SER A 264 -2.58 -11.32 -6.40
CA SER A 264 -2.12 -12.68 -6.13
C SER A 264 -1.26 -13.28 -7.25
N ILE A 265 -1.49 -12.83 -8.49
CA ILE A 265 -0.76 -13.26 -9.71
C ILE A 265 0.22 -12.19 -10.21
N THR A 266 0.36 -11.08 -9.50
CA THR A 266 1.35 -10.03 -9.81
C THR A 266 2.68 -10.38 -9.15
N LEU A 267 3.78 -10.31 -9.89
CA LEU A 267 5.11 -10.56 -9.34
C LEU A 267 5.62 -9.36 -8.53
N TRP A 268 5.02 -9.15 -7.36
CA TRP A 268 5.41 -8.12 -6.41
C TRP A 268 5.93 -8.71 -5.11
N LYS A 269 7.00 -8.13 -4.58
CA LYS A 269 7.49 -8.41 -3.20
C LYS A 269 6.40 -8.17 -2.13
N ASP A 270 5.43 -7.31 -2.44
CA ASP A 270 4.32 -6.98 -1.55
C ASP A 270 3.40 -8.18 -1.29
N VAL A 271 3.28 -9.10 -2.25
CA VAL A 271 2.42 -10.27 -2.12
C VAL A 271 2.99 -11.31 -1.15
N PRO A 272 4.24 -11.79 -1.28
CA PRO A 272 4.83 -12.67 -0.27
C PRO A 272 5.00 -11.99 1.09
N TYR A 273 5.20 -10.66 1.14
CA TYR A 273 5.12 -9.93 2.40
C TYR A 273 3.73 -10.01 3.04
N ALA A 274 2.67 -9.71 2.28
CA ALA A 274 1.29 -9.82 2.78
C ALA A 274 0.97 -11.28 3.20
N THR A 275 1.45 -12.25 2.44
CA THR A 275 1.33 -13.68 2.77
C THR A 275 1.98 -14.00 4.11
N SER A 276 3.17 -13.46 4.37
CA SER A 276 3.87 -13.65 5.66
C SER A 276 3.10 -13.04 6.83
N VAL A 277 2.48 -11.86 6.64
CA VAL A 277 1.62 -11.22 7.66
C VAL A 277 0.36 -12.05 7.93
N VAL A 278 -0.29 -12.57 6.87
CA VAL A 278 -1.44 -13.48 6.99
C VAL A 278 -1.06 -14.75 7.76
N ALA A 279 0.07 -15.37 7.40
CA ALA A 279 0.55 -16.59 8.05
C ALA A 279 0.98 -16.35 9.52
N LEU A 280 1.66 -15.22 9.81
CA LEU A 280 1.98 -14.83 11.18
C LEU A 280 0.73 -14.57 12.01
N THR A 281 -0.29 -13.92 11.43
CA THR A 281 -1.58 -13.73 12.10
C THR A 281 -2.22 -15.08 12.41
N ALA A 282 -2.23 -16.01 11.45
CA ALA A 282 -2.74 -17.37 11.67
C ALA A 282 -1.95 -18.10 12.77
N PHE A 283 -0.62 -17.96 12.78
CA PHE A 283 0.25 -18.56 13.79
C PHE A 283 -0.06 -18.04 15.19
N VAL A 284 -0.11 -16.71 15.34
CA VAL A 284 -0.38 -16.03 16.63
C VAL A 284 -1.76 -16.43 17.16
N ILE A 285 -2.81 -16.35 16.32
CA ILE A 285 -4.18 -16.68 16.72
C ILE A 285 -4.30 -18.18 17.02
N GLY A 286 -3.72 -19.04 16.18
CA GLY A 286 -3.72 -20.48 16.40
C GLY A 286 -3.01 -20.90 17.69
N ASN A 287 -1.85 -20.30 17.99
CA ASN A 287 -1.15 -20.54 19.25
C ASN A 287 -1.96 -20.04 20.45
N THR A 288 -2.60 -18.86 20.34
CA THR A 288 -3.33 -18.23 21.44
C THR A 288 -4.63 -18.94 21.79
N PHE A 289 -5.39 -19.40 20.78
CA PHE A 289 -6.72 -19.98 20.98
C PHE A 289 -6.75 -21.51 20.96
N LEU A 290 -5.92 -22.13 20.12
CA LEU A 290 -6.00 -23.56 19.83
C LEU A 290 -4.80 -24.34 20.39
N ASP A 291 -3.84 -23.66 21.00
CA ASP A 291 -2.52 -24.21 21.36
C ASP A 291 -1.81 -24.91 20.18
N ARG A 292 -2.16 -24.49 18.97
CA ARG A 292 -1.60 -25.03 17.72
C ARG A 292 -1.35 -23.89 16.71
N PRO A 293 -0.11 -23.75 16.19
CA PRO A 293 1.06 -24.59 16.45
C PRO A 293 1.65 -24.39 17.85
N SER A 294 1.95 -25.47 18.56
CA SER A 294 2.52 -25.38 19.91
C SER A 294 4.01 -25.07 19.85
N LEU A 295 4.45 -24.01 20.52
CA LEU A 295 5.86 -23.61 20.61
C LEU A 295 6.72 -24.55 21.49
N ARG A 296 6.13 -25.62 22.03
CA ARG A 296 6.91 -26.67 22.69
C ARG A 296 7.65 -27.55 21.70
N LYS A 297 7.20 -27.58 20.42
CA LYS A 297 7.80 -28.37 19.35
C LYS A 297 8.77 -27.51 18.54
N TRP A 298 9.99 -27.99 18.34
CA TRP A 298 11.06 -27.24 17.68
C TRP A 298 10.71 -26.80 16.25
N TYR A 299 10.02 -27.65 15.48
CA TYR A 299 9.66 -27.31 14.10
C TYR A 299 8.64 -26.17 14.01
N ASN A 300 7.81 -25.97 15.03
CA ASN A 300 6.94 -24.79 15.12
C ASN A 300 7.73 -23.52 15.46
N CYS A 301 8.79 -23.64 16.27
CA CYS A 301 9.72 -22.55 16.51
C CYS A 301 10.44 -22.17 15.22
N LEU A 302 10.91 -23.17 14.44
CA LEU A 302 11.53 -22.93 13.14
C LEU A 302 10.54 -22.26 12.17
N ALA A 303 9.29 -22.72 12.10
CA ALA A 303 8.25 -22.08 11.27
C ALA A 303 8.02 -20.61 11.67
N LEU A 304 7.98 -20.30 12.97
CA LEU A 304 7.87 -18.93 13.45
C LEU A 304 9.07 -18.07 13.05
N VAL A 305 10.29 -18.60 13.19
CA VAL A 305 11.53 -17.91 12.78
C VAL A 305 11.50 -17.59 11.29
N LEU A 306 11.17 -18.57 10.45
CA LEU A 306 11.13 -18.38 8.99
C LEU A 306 10.04 -17.38 8.57
N LEU A 307 8.83 -17.49 9.11
CA LEU A 307 7.73 -16.56 8.82
C LEU A 307 8.08 -15.13 9.22
N ALA A 308 8.65 -14.95 10.41
CA ALA A 308 9.06 -13.65 10.92
C ALA A 308 10.24 -13.08 10.12
N ALA A 309 11.24 -13.89 9.80
CA ALA A 309 12.37 -13.46 8.97
C ALA A 309 11.92 -13.05 7.56
N CYS A 310 11.02 -13.81 6.93
CA CYS A 310 10.40 -13.44 5.65
C CYS A 310 9.64 -12.09 5.76
N CYS A 311 8.82 -11.93 6.80
CA CYS A 311 8.12 -10.67 7.04
C CYS A 311 9.09 -9.48 7.15
N MET A 312 10.17 -9.63 7.93
CA MET A 312 11.18 -8.59 8.12
C MET A 312 12.05 -8.32 6.88
N ALA A 313 12.34 -9.37 6.09
CA ALA A 313 13.25 -9.27 4.95
C ALA A 313 12.56 -8.84 3.65
N LEU A 314 11.23 -9.02 3.50
CA LEU A 314 10.50 -8.70 2.28
C LEU A 314 10.06 -7.24 2.16
N ARG A 315 9.99 -6.51 3.28
CA ARG A 315 9.69 -5.06 3.28
C ARG A 315 10.41 -4.33 4.40
N HIS A 316 10.78 -3.06 4.15
CA HIS A 316 11.44 -2.22 5.16
C HIS A 316 10.54 -1.94 6.38
N ASN A 317 9.22 -1.92 6.22
CA ASN A 317 8.25 -1.77 7.30
C ASN A 317 7.79 -3.12 7.93
N GLY A 318 8.41 -4.22 7.56
CA GLY A 318 8.12 -5.56 8.09
C GLY A 318 8.59 -5.82 9.53
N PRO A 319 9.78 -5.35 9.95
CA PRO A 319 10.31 -5.65 11.27
C PRO A 319 9.36 -5.31 12.43
N PRO A 320 8.73 -4.12 12.51
CA PRO A 320 7.79 -3.83 13.61
C PRO A 320 6.57 -4.74 13.63
N VAL A 321 6.09 -5.21 12.47
CA VAL A 321 4.96 -6.15 12.38
C VAL A 321 5.35 -7.52 12.95
N ALA A 322 6.54 -8.00 12.61
CA ALA A 322 7.06 -9.25 13.19
C ALA A 322 7.29 -9.13 14.70
N VAL A 323 7.88 -8.01 15.17
CA VAL A 323 8.07 -7.74 16.61
C VAL A 323 6.72 -7.75 17.33
N ALA A 324 5.66 -7.15 16.77
CA ALA A 324 4.32 -7.18 17.35
C ALA A 324 3.80 -8.62 17.52
N ALA A 325 4.05 -9.51 16.54
CA ALA A 325 3.70 -10.93 16.70
C ALA A 325 4.42 -11.59 17.88
N PHE A 326 5.71 -11.32 18.04
CA PHE A 326 6.48 -11.83 19.18
C PHE A 326 5.99 -11.25 20.51
N LEU A 327 5.70 -9.95 20.59
CA LEU A 327 5.16 -9.33 21.80
C LEU A 327 3.84 -9.98 22.24
N ILE A 328 2.94 -10.29 21.28
CA ILE A 328 1.71 -11.00 21.59
C ILE A 328 2.01 -12.42 22.14
N LEU A 329 2.94 -13.14 21.52
CA LEU A 329 3.30 -14.49 21.95
C LEU A 329 4.00 -14.50 23.31
N LEU A 330 4.73 -13.44 23.69
CA LEU A 330 5.36 -13.27 25.01
C LEU A 330 4.33 -13.11 26.15
N LEU A 331 3.09 -12.72 25.84
CA LEU A 331 2.02 -12.67 26.85
C LEU A 331 1.69 -14.07 27.40
N ARG A 332 2.09 -15.13 26.68
CA ARG A 332 1.82 -16.51 27.09
C ARG A 332 2.92 -17.03 28.02
N PRO A 333 2.61 -17.36 29.30
CA PRO A 333 3.59 -17.95 30.19
C PRO A 333 4.02 -19.35 29.72
N GLY A 334 5.23 -19.77 30.09
CA GLY A 334 5.76 -21.11 29.80
C GLY A 334 6.44 -21.27 28.43
N THR A 335 6.35 -20.29 27.53
CA THR A 335 7.04 -20.31 26.22
C THR A 335 7.91 -19.08 25.97
N ARG A 336 7.98 -18.14 26.91
CA ARG A 336 8.65 -16.83 26.75
C ARG A 336 10.09 -16.94 26.27
N MET A 337 10.90 -17.79 26.89
CA MET A 337 12.31 -17.95 26.50
C MET A 337 12.46 -18.47 25.05
N ARG A 338 11.57 -19.39 24.63
CA ARG A 338 11.57 -19.88 23.26
C ARG A 338 11.14 -18.80 22.28
N VAL A 339 10.15 -17.97 22.64
CA VAL A 339 9.72 -16.83 21.84
C VAL A 339 10.84 -15.82 21.67
N LEU A 340 11.58 -15.50 22.74
CA LEU A 340 12.76 -14.61 22.68
C LEU A 340 13.85 -15.21 21.81
N ALA A 341 14.16 -16.50 21.96
CA ALA A 341 15.13 -17.20 21.11
C ALA A 341 14.70 -17.17 19.62
N CYS A 342 13.40 -17.39 19.34
CA CYS A 342 12.87 -17.29 17.97
C CYS A 342 12.99 -15.86 17.42
N LEU A 343 12.76 -14.82 18.23
CA LEU A 343 12.92 -13.43 17.81
C LEU A 343 14.39 -13.14 17.44
N LEU A 344 15.33 -13.53 18.30
CA LEU A 344 16.76 -13.33 18.06
C LEU A 344 17.21 -14.09 16.79
N LEU A 345 16.78 -15.34 16.63
CA LEU A 345 17.09 -16.13 15.43
C LEU A 345 16.49 -15.53 14.16
N ALA A 346 15.25 -15.03 14.22
CA ALA A 346 14.60 -14.37 13.08
C ALA A 346 15.33 -13.06 12.70
N ALA A 347 15.71 -12.26 13.70
CA ALA A 347 16.50 -11.05 13.49
C ALA A 347 17.89 -11.36 12.92
N SER A 348 18.56 -12.41 13.43
CA SER A 348 19.85 -12.86 12.92
C SER A 348 19.73 -13.36 11.48
N LEU A 349 18.66 -14.10 11.14
CA LEU A 349 18.43 -14.58 9.79
C LEU A 349 18.14 -13.40 8.83
N MET A 350 17.32 -12.44 9.25
CA MET A 350 17.08 -11.21 8.48
C MET A 350 18.40 -10.44 8.23
N TRP A 351 19.20 -10.27 9.28
CA TRP A 351 20.50 -9.62 9.18
C TRP A 351 21.44 -10.39 8.24
N GLY A 352 21.47 -11.73 8.37
CA GLY A 352 22.25 -12.60 7.48
C GLY A 352 21.87 -12.45 6.01
N ILE A 353 20.57 -12.35 5.70
CA ILE A 353 20.08 -12.17 4.33
C ILE A 353 20.42 -10.77 3.80
N LYS A 354 20.12 -9.72 4.57
CA LYS A 354 20.31 -8.32 4.14
C LYS A 354 21.77 -7.85 4.24
N GLY A 355 22.60 -8.49 5.05
CA GLY A 355 24.01 -8.18 5.22
C GLY A 355 24.89 -9.19 4.47
N PRO A 356 25.50 -10.17 5.18
CA PRO A 356 26.54 -11.03 4.61
C PRO A 356 26.16 -11.73 3.30
N LEU A 357 24.92 -12.24 3.18
CA LEU A 357 24.48 -12.90 1.95
C LEU A 357 24.39 -11.92 0.78
N ALA A 358 23.75 -10.77 1.00
CA ALA A 358 23.64 -9.73 -0.01
C ALA A 358 25.02 -9.21 -0.45
N ASP A 359 25.94 -9.01 0.50
CA ASP A 359 27.30 -8.57 0.21
C ASP A 359 28.08 -9.64 -0.58
N SER A 360 27.92 -10.93 -0.25
CA SER A 360 28.60 -12.03 -0.91
C SER A 360 28.26 -12.19 -2.40
N VAL A 361 27.06 -11.72 -2.80
CA VAL A 361 26.60 -11.72 -4.20
C VAL A 361 26.80 -10.35 -4.87
N GLY A 362 27.51 -9.41 -4.22
CA GLY A 362 27.81 -8.10 -4.77
C GLY A 362 26.58 -7.20 -4.93
N THR A 363 25.61 -7.31 -4.02
CA THR A 363 24.41 -6.46 -4.05
C THR A 363 24.78 -4.99 -3.93
N HIS A 364 24.33 -4.17 -4.89
CA HIS A 364 24.48 -2.73 -4.81
C HIS A 364 23.62 -2.18 -3.66
N ARG A 365 24.26 -1.45 -2.74
CA ARG A 365 23.60 -0.85 -1.59
C ARG A 365 22.95 0.47 -2.02
N SER A 366 21.66 0.47 -2.26
CA SER A 366 20.87 1.67 -2.47
C SER A 366 19.86 1.82 -1.33
N SER A 367 19.94 2.93 -0.63
CA SER A 367 18.96 3.22 0.43
C SER A 367 17.73 3.86 -0.19
N ALA A 368 16.54 3.33 0.12
CA ALA A 368 15.27 3.97 -0.24
C ALA A 368 14.79 4.98 0.83
N ALA A 369 15.54 5.14 1.92
CA ALA A 369 15.15 6.00 3.05
C ALA A 369 15.10 7.49 2.65
N TYR A 370 15.99 7.93 1.75
CA TYR A 370 15.98 9.30 1.23
C TYR A 370 14.62 9.70 0.67
N MET A 371 13.86 8.78 0.06
CA MET A 371 12.55 9.08 -0.51
C MET A 371 11.55 9.56 0.56
N ALA A 372 11.56 8.92 1.75
CA ALA A 372 10.71 9.33 2.85
C ALA A 372 11.15 10.71 3.35
N TYR A 373 12.43 10.91 3.60
CA TYR A 373 12.95 12.21 4.08
C TYR A 373 12.69 13.33 3.08
N THR A 374 12.90 13.08 1.79
CA THR A 374 12.57 14.00 0.70
C THR A 374 11.09 14.36 0.69
N HIS A 375 10.20 13.39 0.88
CA HIS A 375 8.76 13.65 0.87
C HIS A 375 8.32 14.56 2.00
N HIS A 376 8.84 14.34 3.19
CA HIS A 376 8.60 15.20 4.35
C HIS A 376 9.25 16.59 4.18
N LEU A 377 10.53 16.65 3.76
CA LEU A 377 11.23 17.91 3.49
C LEU A 377 10.51 18.76 2.46
N SER A 378 10.07 18.17 1.35
CA SER A 378 9.33 18.89 0.31
C SER A 378 8.02 19.49 0.83
N ALA A 379 7.37 18.89 1.83
CA ALA A 379 6.21 19.47 2.49
C ALA A 379 6.56 20.76 3.26
N HIS A 380 7.66 20.74 3.99
CA HIS A 380 8.14 21.91 4.72
C HIS A 380 8.57 23.03 3.78
N LEU A 381 9.32 22.71 2.73
CA LEU A 381 9.74 23.69 1.71
C LEU A 381 8.54 24.30 0.99
N ALA A 382 7.55 23.48 0.61
CA ALA A 382 6.31 23.96 -0.02
C ALA A 382 5.47 24.86 0.91
N ALA A 383 5.61 24.69 2.23
CA ALA A 383 5.00 25.56 3.23
C ALA A 383 5.81 26.85 3.48
N GLY A 384 6.94 27.03 2.79
CA GLY A 384 7.82 28.22 2.92
C GLY A 384 8.76 28.15 4.12
N GLN A 385 8.94 26.98 4.73
CA GLN A 385 9.95 26.79 5.76
C GLN A 385 11.26 26.35 5.11
N ASN A 386 12.34 27.09 5.34
CA ASN A 386 13.69 26.74 4.91
C ASN A 386 14.56 26.43 6.14
N PRO A 387 15.64 25.65 5.97
CA PRO A 387 16.66 25.49 7.00
C PRO A 387 17.30 26.85 7.35
N GLU A 388 17.72 27.01 8.60
CA GLU A 388 18.39 28.24 9.05
C GLU A 388 19.89 28.23 8.69
N SER A 389 20.49 27.05 8.58
CA SER A 389 21.90 26.90 8.25
C SER A 389 22.14 27.07 6.75
N ALA A 390 23.17 27.85 6.40
CA ALA A 390 23.61 27.97 5.02
C ALA A 390 24.13 26.65 4.45
N GLU A 391 24.74 25.79 5.29
CA GLU A 391 25.21 24.46 4.91
C GLU A 391 24.04 23.54 4.55
N ASP A 392 22.96 23.54 5.37
CA ASP A 392 21.76 22.74 5.10
C ASP A 392 21.07 23.18 3.81
N ASN A 393 20.99 24.49 3.57
CA ASN A 393 20.44 25.02 2.31
C ASN A 393 21.29 24.60 1.10
N ALA A 394 22.61 24.61 1.21
CA ALA A 394 23.51 24.16 0.14
C ALA A 394 23.34 22.66 -0.17
N ILE A 395 23.12 21.82 0.86
CA ILE A 395 22.81 20.39 0.66
C ILE A 395 21.49 20.23 -0.08
N LEU A 396 20.43 20.96 0.32
CA LEU A 396 19.13 20.87 -0.34
C LEU A 396 19.18 21.35 -1.79
N GLU A 397 19.93 22.42 -2.07
CA GLU A 397 20.15 22.93 -3.43
C GLU A 397 20.96 21.95 -4.29
N ALA A 398 21.94 21.26 -3.70
CA ALA A 398 22.69 20.21 -4.39
C ALA A 398 21.84 18.97 -4.72
N VAL A 399 20.80 18.69 -3.92
CA VAL A 399 19.86 17.59 -4.15
C VAL A 399 18.80 17.95 -5.19
N ASP A 400 18.26 19.16 -5.16
CA ASP A 400 17.30 19.66 -6.16
C ASP A 400 17.47 21.16 -6.37
N SER A 401 18.08 21.54 -7.49
CA SER A 401 18.34 22.92 -7.88
C SER A 401 17.16 23.62 -8.58
N GLY A 402 16.06 22.90 -8.85
CA GLY A 402 15.06 23.36 -9.80
C GLY A 402 13.87 24.12 -9.22
N ALA A 403 13.47 23.85 -7.99
CA ALA A 403 12.28 24.47 -7.42
C ALA A 403 12.37 24.59 -5.89
N SER A 404 11.98 25.74 -5.37
CA SER A 404 11.97 26.00 -3.92
C SER A 404 10.98 25.14 -3.12
N ASP A 405 9.99 24.53 -3.77
CA ASP A 405 8.98 23.66 -3.17
C ASP A 405 9.15 22.18 -3.52
N TRP A 406 10.22 21.83 -4.21
CA TRP A 406 10.53 20.49 -4.69
C TRP A 406 9.36 19.78 -5.36
N ARG A 407 8.48 20.55 -6.04
CA ARG A 407 7.25 20.02 -6.69
C ARG A 407 6.42 19.12 -5.77
N TYR A 408 6.29 19.50 -4.51
CA TYR A 408 5.62 18.72 -3.48
C TYR A 408 4.19 18.32 -3.86
N ARG A 409 3.90 17.04 -3.70
CA ARG A 409 2.54 16.47 -3.70
C ARG A 409 2.41 15.48 -2.56
N CYS A 410 1.51 15.73 -1.63
CA CYS A 410 1.36 14.87 -0.46
C CYS A 410 0.92 13.43 -0.80
N SER A 411 0.35 13.19 -1.98
CA SER A 411 -0.09 11.85 -2.39
C SER A 411 1.02 10.96 -2.94
N VAL A 412 2.16 11.55 -3.34
CA VAL A 412 3.24 10.79 -3.98
C VAL A 412 4.54 11.60 -4.00
N VAL A 413 5.65 10.97 -3.64
CA VAL A 413 7.00 11.56 -3.69
C VAL A 413 7.58 11.60 -5.11
N ASN A 414 7.05 10.80 -6.03
CA ASN A 414 7.60 10.65 -7.38
C ASN A 414 7.70 11.98 -8.13
N THR A 415 6.79 12.92 -7.90
CA THR A 415 6.84 14.25 -8.52
C THR A 415 8.07 15.06 -8.09
N THR A 416 8.64 14.75 -6.93
CA THR A 416 9.87 15.35 -6.45
C THR A 416 11.09 14.60 -6.99
N ILE A 417 11.16 13.28 -6.76
CA ILE A 417 12.39 12.50 -7.02
C ILE A 417 12.65 12.18 -8.50
N PHE A 418 11.62 12.28 -9.36
CA PHE A 418 11.74 12.03 -10.80
C PHE A 418 11.59 13.32 -11.63
N ASN A 419 11.93 14.47 -11.05
CA ASN A 419 12.10 15.68 -11.83
C ASN A 419 13.55 15.80 -12.35
N ASP A 420 13.74 16.58 -13.43
CA ASP A 420 15.02 16.69 -14.12
C ASP A 420 16.12 17.39 -13.29
N HIS A 421 15.76 18.04 -12.18
CA HIS A 421 16.65 18.80 -11.31
C HIS A 421 17.03 18.07 -10.03
N TYR A 422 16.35 16.94 -9.75
CA TYR A 422 16.58 16.16 -8.54
C TYR A 422 17.69 15.11 -8.78
N ASP A 423 18.77 15.24 -8.01
CA ASP A 423 19.92 14.32 -8.10
C ASP A 423 19.80 13.19 -7.07
N ILE A 424 19.31 12.02 -7.52
CA ILE A 424 19.17 10.82 -6.68
C ILE A 424 20.50 10.38 -6.06
N PRO A 425 21.63 10.29 -6.80
CA PRO A 425 22.93 9.96 -6.22
C PRO A 425 23.33 10.87 -5.05
N THR A 426 23.16 12.18 -5.22
CA THR A 426 23.44 13.18 -4.17
C THR A 426 22.49 13.01 -2.98
N ALA A 427 21.20 12.76 -3.20
CA ALA A 427 20.23 12.50 -2.14
C ALA A 427 20.58 11.22 -1.33
N VAL A 428 21.00 10.16 -1.99
CA VAL A 428 21.47 8.92 -1.33
C VAL A 428 22.72 9.18 -0.52
N LYS A 429 23.68 9.92 -1.06
CA LYS A 429 24.93 10.27 -0.36
C LYS A 429 24.66 11.08 0.91
N HIS A 430 23.71 12.02 0.87
CA HIS A 430 23.37 12.92 1.96
C HIS A 430 22.12 12.50 2.74
N GLN A 431 21.72 11.21 2.70
CA GLN A 431 20.50 10.76 3.33
C GLN A 431 20.45 11.01 4.86
N ASP A 432 21.57 10.94 5.55
CA ASP A 432 21.64 11.20 7.00
C ASP A 432 21.48 12.71 7.27
N ASP A 433 22.03 13.55 6.41
CA ASP A 433 21.80 15.00 6.46
C ASP A 433 20.34 15.34 6.18
N LEU A 434 19.72 14.73 5.14
CA LEU A 434 18.29 14.91 4.85
C LEU A 434 17.41 14.52 6.04
N PHE A 435 17.76 13.42 6.73
CA PHE A 435 17.07 13.02 7.97
C PHE A 435 17.21 14.07 9.07
N ARG A 436 18.43 14.55 9.30
CA ARG A 436 18.74 15.56 10.32
C ARG A 436 18.01 16.88 10.04
N ILE A 437 18.05 17.35 8.79
CA ILE A 437 17.39 18.59 8.36
C ILE A 437 15.87 18.45 8.53
N TRP A 438 15.28 17.35 8.01
CA TRP A 438 13.87 17.07 8.19
C TRP A 438 13.45 17.08 9.66
N LEU A 439 14.16 16.33 10.51
CA LEU A 439 13.81 16.22 11.93
C LEU A 439 13.88 17.59 12.61
N GLY A 440 14.90 18.41 12.29
CA GLY A 440 15.03 19.77 12.79
C GLY A 440 13.86 20.67 12.37
N MET A 441 13.43 20.58 11.09
CA MET A 441 12.30 21.34 10.57
C MET A 441 10.97 20.88 11.15
N ALA A 442 10.76 19.55 11.26
CA ALA A 442 9.55 18.96 11.82
C ALA A 442 9.36 19.31 13.30
N LEU A 443 10.43 19.33 14.09
CA LEU A 443 10.38 19.74 15.50
C LEU A 443 10.04 21.24 15.67
N LYS A 444 10.47 22.10 14.75
CA LYS A 444 10.15 23.53 14.76
C LYS A 444 8.72 23.82 14.26
N ARG A 445 8.24 23.06 13.30
CA ARG A 445 6.92 23.22 12.67
C ARG A 445 6.15 21.90 12.61
N PRO A 446 5.76 21.35 13.77
CA PRO A 446 5.03 20.08 13.85
C PRO A 446 3.63 20.14 13.20
N ASP A 447 3.09 21.34 12.99
CA ASP A 447 1.84 21.56 12.28
C ASP A 447 1.95 21.19 10.79
N ILE A 448 3.05 21.56 10.12
CA ILE A 448 3.34 21.20 8.73
C ILE A 448 3.53 19.69 8.61
N GLU A 449 4.32 19.12 9.51
CA GLU A 449 4.59 17.70 9.58
C GLU A 449 3.28 16.90 9.76
N LEU A 450 2.42 17.33 10.67
CA LEU A 450 1.12 16.68 10.91
C LEU A 450 0.20 16.76 9.68
N ASP A 451 0.13 17.93 9.02
CA ASP A 451 -0.68 18.06 7.78
C ASP A 451 -0.15 17.16 6.67
N HIS A 452 1.18 17.10 6.51
CA HIS A 452 1.81 16.17 5.58
C HIS A 452 1.44 14.72 5.88
N VAL A 453 1.68 14.25 7.10
CA VAL A 453 1.41 12.86 7.53
C VAL A 453 -0.07 12.51 7.36
N LEU A 454 -0.99 13.39 7.76
CA LEU A 454 -2.43 13.18 7.59
C LEU A 454 -2.85 13.20 6.11
N CYS A 455 -2.20 14.00 5.28
CA CYS A 455 -2.47 14.02 3.85
C CYS A 455 -1.91 12.78 3.16
N ALA A 456 -0.63 12.47 3.34
CA ALA A 456 0.06 11.34 2.74
C ALA A 456 -0.59 10.01 3.14
N SER A 457 -0.91 9.84 4.43
CA SER A 457 -1.57 8.64 4.95
C SER A 457 -3.07 8.56 4.65
N GLY A 458 -3.62 9.50 3.90
CA GLY A 458 -5.06 9.61 3.66
C GLY A 458 -5.72 8.33 3.16
N MET A 459 -4.99 7.44 2.49
CA MET A 459 -5.54 6.15 2.05
C MET A 459 -5.86 5.20 3.22
N VAL A 460 -5.17 5.34 4.35
CA VAL A 460 -5.34 4.45 5.52
C VAL A 460 -6.66 4.75 6.25
N TRP A 461 -7.07 6.01 6.32
CA TRP A 461 -8.18 6.45 7.16
C TRP A 461 -9.30 7.20 6.43
N ARG A 462 -9.09 7.67 5.17
CA ARG A 462 -10.09 8.42 4.40
C ARG A 462 -10.77 7.55 3.35
N TYR A 463 -12.08 7.68 3.23
CA TYR A 463 -12.84 7.11 2.12
C TYR A 463 -12.73 7.94 0.83
N ARG A 464 -12.76 9.28 0.92
CA ARG A 464 -12.61 10.16 -0.23
C ARG A 464 -11.19 10.68 -0.35
N THR A 465 -10.69 10.74 -1.59
CA THR A 465 -9.43 11.40 -1.91
C THR A 465 -9.67 12.87 -2.23
N SER A 466 -8.70 13.70 -1.93
CA SER A 466 -8.58 15.06 -2.44
C SER A 466 -7.47 15.09 -3.49
N GLY A 467 -7.62 14.38 -4.58
CA GLY A 467 -6.62 14.31 -5.63
C GLY A 467 -6.65 12.95 -6.35
N PRO A 468 -5.93 12.78 -7.44
CA PRO A 468 -5.82 11.51 -8.11
C PRO A 468 -5.26 10.48 -7.13
N LEU A 469 -5.99 9.37 -6.97
CA LEU A 469 -5.51 8.22 -6.25
C LEU A 469 -4.46 7.57 -7.15
N TYR A 470 -3.24 7.49 -6.68
CA TYR A 470 -2.21 6.70 -7.31
C TYR A 470 -2.51 5.21 -7.04
N LEU A 471 -3.49 4.70 -7.79
CA LEU A 471 -3.81 3.28 -7.76
C LEU A 471 -2.89 2.56 -8.73
N TYR A 472 -1.63 2.36 -8.35
CA TYR A 472 -0.76 1.39 -9.00
C TYR A 472 -1.22 -0.04 -8.63
N VAL A 473 -2.52 -0.31 -8.77
CA VAL A 473 -3.00 -1.67 -8.52
C VAL A 473 -2.68 -2.54 -9.73
N PHE A 474 -2.57 -1.93 -10.91
CA PHE A 474 -2.44 -2.69 -12.14
C PHE A 474 -1.63 -1.88 -13.16
N GLY A 475 -0.39 -2.24 -13.36
CA GLY A 475 0.36 -1.88 -14.56
C GLY A 475 -0.19 -2.67 -15.73
N PHE A 476 -1.41 -2.37 -16.18
CA PHE A 476 -2.03 -3.01 -17.34
C PHE A 476 -1.65 -2.36 -18.65
N GLU A 477 -0.44 -2.01 -18.84
CA GLU A 477 0.09 -1.82 -20.18
C GLU A 477 0.38 -3.19 -20.79
N ILE A 478 -0.70 -3.97 -20.97
CA ILE A 478 -0.64 -5.24 -21.67
C ILE A 478 -0.56 -4.91 -23.15
N GLY A 479 0.58 -5.17 -23.76
CA GLY A 479 0.79 -5.09 -25.20
C GLY A 479 1.60 -3.91 -25.71
N GLU A 480 1.99 -2.94 -24.89
CA GLU A 480 3.07 -2.03 -25.24
C GLU A 480 4.38 -2.63 -24.74
N GLU A 481 5.40 -2.65 -25.59
CA GLU A 481 6.78 -2.89 -25.16
C GLU A 481 7.05 -1.86 -24.07
N GLN A 482 6.99 -2.28 -22.82
CA GLN A 482 7.40 -1.41 -21.72
C GLN A 482 8.87 -1.10 -21.94
N ASN A 483 9.12 0.11 -22.40
CA ASN A 483 10.45 0.57 -22.66
C ASN A 483 11.16 0.78 -21.31
N LEU A 484 11.79 -0.29 -20.81
CA LEU A 484 12.55 -0.32 -19.55
C LEU A 484 13.90 0.39 -19.70
N GLN A 485 14.16 1.07 -20.81
CA GLN A 485 15.43 1.76 -21.02
C GLN A 485 15.78 2.75 -19.92
N TRP A 486 14.77 3.28 -19.23
CA TRP A 486 14.99 4.16 -18.08
C TRP A 486 15.34 3.41 -16.78
N VAL A 487 14.99 2.10 -16.66
CA VAL A 487 15.36 1.26 -15.51
C VAL A 487 16.69 0.55 -15.75
N GLN A 488 16.82 -0.07 -16.93
CA GLN A 488 18.10 -0.65 -17.41
C GLN A 488 18.14 -0.65 -18.93
N PRO A 489 19.07 0.07 -19.58
CA PRO A 489 19.23 0.05 -21.04
C PRO A 489 19.47 -1.38 -21.55
N GLY A 490 18.69 -1.81 -22.53
CA GLY A 490 18.84 -3.11 -23.20
C GLY A 490 18.05 -4.27 -22.59
N LEU A 491 17.22 -4.05 -21.55
CA LEU A 491 16.35 -5.09 -21.00
C LEU A 491 14.97 -5.07 -21.65
N SER A 492 14.65 -6.15 -22.36
CA SER A 492 13.27 -6.50 -22.73
C SER A 492 12.71 -7.44 -21.66
N GLY A 493 11.55 -7.11 -21.10
CA GLY A 493 10.80 -8.06 -20.26
C GLY A 493 10.28 -9.24 -21.09
N PRO A 494 9.91 -10.36 -20.45
CA PRO A 494 9.26 -11.46 -21.15
C PRO A 494 7.98 -10.96 -21.80
N PRO A 495 7.66 -11.41 -23.06
CA PRO A 495 6.49 -10.94 -23.77
C PRO A 495 5.22 -11.26 -22.96
N GLN A 496 4.35 -10.28 -22.81
CA GLN A 496 3.04 -10.48 -22.22
C GLN A 496 2.10 -11.03 -23.29
N ALA A 497 1.63 -12.24 -23.11
CA ALA A 497 0.70 -12.89 -24.01
C ALA A 497 -0.61 -13.19 -23.27
N SER A 498 -1.58 -12.28 -23.35
CA SER A 498 -2.92 -12.57 -22.85
C SER A 498 -3.65 -13.53 -23.80
N VAL A 499 -4.24 -14.59 -23.25
CA VAL A 499 -5.10 -15.52 -24.00
C VAL A 499 -6.38 -14.80 -24.48
N LEU A 500 -6.83 -13.79 -23.73
CA LEU A 500 -8.02 -12.99 -24.03
C LEU A 500 -7.72 -11.48 -23.93
N PRO A 501 -6.95 -10.89 -24.86
CA PRO A 501 -6.48 -9.50 -24.75
C PRO A 501 -7.62 -8.49 -24.62
N ASN A 502 -8.75 -8.70 -25.30
CA ASN A 502 -9.91 -7.81 -25.19
C ASN A 502 -10.54 -7.84 -23.79
N ALA A 503 -10.62 -9.01 -23.15
CA ALA A 503 -11.17 -9.15 -21.81
C ALA A 503 -10.24 -8.52 -20.77
N THR A 504 -8.92 -8.72 -20.88
CA THR A 504 -7.94 -8.13 -19.97
C THR A 504 -7.87 -6.61 -20.10
N ASN A 505 -7.91 -6.07 -21.32
CA ASN A 505 -7.99 -4.63 -21.56
C ASN A 505 -9.28 -4.02 -21.01
N TRP A 506 -10.42 -4.67 -21.23
CA TRP A 506 -11.69 -4.24 -20.66
C TRP A 506 -11.65 -4.24 -19.13
N MET A 507 -11.12 -5.29 -18.53
CA MET A 507 -10.98 -5.42 -17.07
C MET A 507 -10.08 -4.30 -16.52
N GLY A 508 -8.91 -4.07 -17.11
CA GLY A 508 -8.00 -3.00 -16.71
C GLY A 508 -8.65 -1.62 -16.80
N LYS A 509 -9.21 -1.28 -17.96
CA LYS A 509 -9.90 0.00 -18.16
C LYS A 509 -11.10 0.20 -17.24
N THR A 510 -11.81 -0.87 -16.89
CA THR A 510 -12.97 -0.80 -15.99
C THR A 510 -12.55 -0.63 -14.53
N LEU A 511 -11.58 -1.42 -14.06
CA LEU A 511 -11.13 -1.38 -12.68
C LEU A 511 -10.40 -0.08 -12.33
N LEU A 512 -9.73 0.54 -13.31
CA LEU A 512 -9.02 1.80 -13.11
C LEU A 512 -9.90 3.05 -13.23
N LYS A 513 -11.20 2.90 -13.51
CA LYS A 513 -12.10 4.06 -13.55
C LYS A 513 -12.08 4.81 -12.22
N PRO A 514 -11.93 6.15 -12.22
CA PRO A 514 -11.87 6.94 -10.98
C PRO A 514 -13.09 6.75 -10.06
N GLN A 515 -14.25 6.45 -10.64
CA GLN A 515 -15.48 6.18 -9.88
C GLN A 515 -15.36 4.92 -9.03
N LEU A 516 -14.70 3.87 -9.55
CA LEU A 516 -14.45 2.61 -8.84
C LEU A 516 -13.27 2.70 -7.88
N GLY A 517 -12.36 3.67 -8.07
CA GLY A 517 -11.23 3.89 -7.16
C GLY A 517 -11.63 4.06 -5.69
N ARG A 518 -12.87 4.51 -5.42
CA ARG A 518 -13.41 4.60 -4.06
C ARG A 518 -13.65 3.23 -3.42
N LEU A 519 -14.00 2.21 -4.22
CA LEU A 519 -14.22 0.84 -3.74
C LEU A 519 -12.90 0.17 -3.34
N TRP A 520 -11.79 0.66 -3.91
CA TRP A 520 -10.47 0.10 -3.65
C TRP A 520 -9.76 0.74 -2.45
N ARG A 521 -10.38 1.71 -1.76
CA ARG A 521 -9.76 2.39 -0.61
C ARG A 521 -9.60 1.45 0.59
N PRO A 522 -8.42 1.43 1.23
CA PRO A 522 -8.18 0.58 2.40
C PRO A 522 -8.97 0.97 3.65
N ALA A 523 -9.24 2.27 3.84
CA ALA A 523 -9.87 2.78 5.05
C ALA A 523 -11.17 2.06 5.46
N PRO A 524 -12.14 1.77 4.56
CA PRO A 524 -13.33 1.01 4.92
C PRO A 524 -13.02 -0.40 5.44
N PHE A 525 -11.99 -1.06 4.90
CA PHE A 525 -11.59 -2.40 5.34
C PHE A 525 -11.01 -2.37 6.74
N LEU A 526 -10.17 -1.37 7.07
CA LEU A 526 -9.63 -1.18 8.40
C LEU A 526 -10.73 -0.98 9.43
N ILE A 527 -11.67 -0.09 9.14
CA ILE A 527 -12.80 0.21 10.02
C ILE A 527 -13.70 -1.02 10.17
N THR A 528 -14.02 -1.69 9.07
CA THR A 528 -14.84 -2.91 9.09
C THR A 528 -14.19 -4.00 9.93
N LEU A 529 -12.89 -4.23 9.77
CA LEU A 529 -12.15 -5.22 10.54
C LEU A 529 -12.18 -4.90 12.05
N CYS A 530 -11.95 -3.65 12.43
CA CYS A 530 -12.02 -3.22 13.82
C CYS A 530 -13.43 -3.40 14.41
N LEU A 531 -14.47 -2.96 13.70
CA LEU A 531 -15.86 -3.08 14.14
C LEU A 531 -16.30 -4.54 14.28
N LEU A 532 -16.01 -5.38 13.29
CA LEU A 532 -16.31 -6.81 13.35
C LEU A 532 -15.57 -7.50 14.51
N THR A 533 -14.33 -7.10 14.77
CA THR A 533 -13.56 -7.61 15.91
C THR A 533 -14.21 -7.24 17.24
N VAL A 534 -14.67 -6.00 17.41
CA VAL A 534 -15.39 -5.56 18.62
C VAL A 534 -16.72 -6.32 18.77
N VAL A 535 -17.47 -6.49 17.69
CA VAL A 535 -18.72 -7.27 17.71
C VAL A 535 -18.45 -8.73 18.09
N ALA A 536 -17.44 -9.34 17.49
CA ALA A 536 -17.04 -10.72 17.81
C ALA A 536 -16.61 -10.85 19.28
N TRP A 537 -15.80 -9.91 19.78
CA TRP A 537 -15.45 -9.87 21.20
C TRP A 537 -16.68 -9.77 22.11
N ARG A 538 -17.61 -8.85 21.82
CA ARG A 538 -18.84 -8.71 22.64
C ARG A 538 -19.69 -9.97 22.62
N ARG A 539 -19.77 -10.69 21.50
CA ARG A 539 -20.53 -11.94 21.38
C ARG A 539 -19.86 -13.13 22.07
N THR A 540 -18.55 -13.26 21.88
CA THR A 540 -17.78 -14.39 22.45
C THR A 540 -17.43 -14.20 23.92
N ARG A 541 -17.32 -12.92 24.37
CA ARG A 541 -16.79 -12.51 25.67
C ARG A 541 -15.31 -12.88 25.89
N ASP A 542 -14.59 -13.23 24.81
CA ASP A 542 -13.17 -13.55 24.84
C ASP A 542 -12.34 -12.37 24.30
N ARG A 543 -11.58 -11.72 25.22
CA ARG A 543 -10.75 -10.55 24.88
C ARG A 543 -9.63 -10.89 23.88
N ARG A 544 -9.22 -12.16 23.80
CA ARG A 544 -8.17 -12.59 22.85
C ARG A 544 -8.56 -12.37 21.39
N ILE A 545 -9.86 -12.26 21.08
CA ILE A 545 -10.36 -11.91 19.74
C ILE A 545 -9.81 -10.55 19.28
N LEU A 546 -9.53 -9.62 20.20
CA LEU A 546 -8.94 -8.31 19.88
C LEU A 546 -7.53 -8.42 19.28
N LEU A 547 -6.88 -9.57 19.39
CA LEU A 547 -5.56 -9.83 18.78
C LEU A 547 -5.64 -10.08 17.26
N VAL A 548 -6.82 -10.40 16.71
CA VAL A 548 -6.98 -10.71 15.28
C VAL A 548 -6.51 -9.58 14.37
N PRO A 549 -6.88 -8.30 14.57
CA PRO A 549 -6.43 -7.21 13.71
C PRO A 549 -5.04 -6.67 14.04
N MET A 550 -4.39 -7.08 15.14
CA MET A 550 -3.25 -6.34 15.71
C MET A 550 -2.08 -6.19 14.73
N LEU A 551 -1.71 -7.24 13.98
CA LEU A 551 -0.56 -7.15 13.07
C LEU A 551 -0.83 -6.18 11.90
N VAL A 552 -2.05 -6.15 11.37
CA VAL A 552 -2.40 -5.20 10.30
C VAL A 552 -2.66 -3.80 10.82
N LEU A 553 -3.04 -3.63 12.10
CA LEU A 553 -3.10 -2.32 12.76
C LEU A 553 -1.70 -1.73 12.90
N VAL A 554 -0.73 -2.52 13.37
CA VAL A 554 0.67 -2.10 13.46
C VAL A 554 1.21 -1.76 12.07
N HIS A 555 0.96 -2.61 11.08
CA HIS A 555 1.33 -2.35 9.68
C HIS A 555 0.73 -1.02 9.17
N SER A 556 -0.56 -0.79 9.38
CA SER A 556 -1.25 0.44 8.94
C SER A 556 -0.73 1.68 9.69
N ALA A 557 -0.44 1.56 10.99
CA ALA A 557 0.12 2.65 11.79
C ALA A 557 1.51 3.08 11.29
N ILE A 558 2.37 2.12 10.94
CA ILE A 558 3.69 2.42 10.36
C ILE A 558 3.54 3.13 9.00
N LEU A 559 2.62 2.65 8.16
CA LEU A 559 2.36 3.29 6.88
C LEU A 559 1.81 4.72 7.03
N MET A 560 1.14 5.06 8.13
CA MET A 560 0.71 6.44 8.34
C MET A 560 1.88 7.42 8.38
N VAL A 561 3.03 6.99 8.88
CA VAL A 561 4.23 7.82 9.03
C VAL A 561 5.19 7.66 7.84
N ALA A 562 5.37 6.44 7.36
CA ALA A 562 6.43 6.12 6.39
C ALA A 562 5.93 6.00 4.93
N ILE A 563 4.71 6.47 4.63
CA ILE A 563 4.15 6.34 3.30
C ILE A 563 4.71 7.40 2.34
N ILE A 564 5.25 6.93 1.21
CA ILE A 564 5.79 7.79 0.16
C ILE A 564 4.85 7.93 -1.05
N ALA A 565 3.82 7.09 -1.13
CA ALA A 565 2.81 7.15 -2.18
C ALA A 565 1.49 6.52 -1.70
N GLN A 566 0.35 7.07 -2.14
CA GLN A 566 -0.98 6.51 -1.86
C GLN A 566 -1.30 5.35 -2.81
N ASP A 567 -0.58 4.25 -2.65
CA ASP A 567 -0.73 3.04 -3.47
C ASP A 567 -1.45 1.95 -2.66
N ALA A 568 -2.55 1.42 -3.20
CA ALA A 568 -3.36 0.40 -2.54
C ALA A 568 -2.59 -0.89 -2.23
N ARG A 569 -1.55 -1.22 -3.03
CA ARG A 569 -0.68 -2.40 -2.81
C ARG A 569 0.00 -2.39 -1.44
N TYR A 570 0.27 -1.20 -0.89
CA TYR A 570 0.89 -1.08 0.43
C TYR A 570 -0.02 -1.59 1.57
N GLN A 571 -1.32 -1.68 1.33
CA GLN A 571 -2.29 -2.21 2.29
C GLN A 571 -2.81 -3.61 1.93
N LEU A 572 -2.11 -4.36 1.07
CA LEU A 572 -2.46 -5.75 0.76
C LEU A 572 -2.68 -6.63 2.00
N PRO A 573 -1.83 -6.55 3.07
CA PRO A 573 -2.08 -7.31 4.29
C PRO A 573 -3.44 -7.03 4.91
N LEU A 574 -3.88 -5.76 4.92
CA LEU A 574 -5.16 -5.34 5.47
C LEU A 574 -6.34 -5.92 4.68
N TYR A 575 -6.31 -5.79 3.34
CA TYR A 575 -7.37 -6.36 2.49
C TYR A 575 -7.48 -7.87 2.72
N MET A 576 -6.34 -8.56 2.67
CA MET A 576 -6.32 -10.02 2.81
C MET A 576 -6.85 -10.45 4.17
N VAL A 577 -6.31 -9.91 5.27
CA VAL A 577 -6.78 -10.27 6.61
C VAL A 577 -8.25 -9.95 6.80
N CYS A 578 -8.70 -8.73 6.41
CA CYS A 578 -10.10 -8.32 6.56
C CYS A 578 -11.05 -9.27 5.82
N LEU A 579 -10.81 -9.52 4.53
CA LEU A 579 -11.68 -10.37 3.70
C LEU A 579 -11.72 -11.83 4.19
N ILE A 580 -10.58 -12.36 4.62
CA ILE A 580 -10.46 -13.73 5.12
C ILE A 580 -11.26 -13.92 6.42
N VAL A 581 -11.15 -12.97 7.37
CA VAL A 581 -11.68 -13.18 8.72
C VAL A 581 -13.08 -12.61 8.92
N ALA A 582 -13.54 -11.71 8.04
CA ALA A 582 -14.82 -11.02 8.19
C ALA A 582 -16.02 -11.96 8.37
N PRO A 583 -16.21 -13.04 7.58
CA PRO A 583 -17.34 -13.95 7.77
C PRO A 583 -17.34 -14.64 9.14
N ALA A 584 -16.15 -15.03 9.62
CA ALA A 584 -16.01 -15.70 10.91
C ALA A 584 -16.26 -14.74 12.08
N LEU A 585 -15.74 -13.51 12.02
CA LEU A 585 -15.97 -12.46 13.02
C LEU A 585 -17.44 -12.04 13.08
N ALA A 586 -18.09 -11.87 11.91
CA ALA A 586 -19.50 -11.50 11.81
C ALA A 586 -20.43 -12.56 12.44
N LEU A 587 -20.05 -13.83 12.40
CA LEU A 587 -20.83 -14.97 12.89
C LEU A 587 -20.26 -15.61 14.15
N ALA A 588 -19.39 -14.87 14.85
CA ALA A 588 -18.78 -15.33 16.09
C ALA A 588 -19.84 -15.68 17.15
N ARG A 589 -19.63 -16.77 17.88
CA ARG A 589 -20.53 -17.30 18.91
C ARG A 589 -19.76 -17.62 20.18
N ARG A 590 -20.45 -17.52 21.32
CA ARG A 590 -19.90 -17.91 22.61
C ARG A 590 -19.63 -19.43 22.58
N GLN A 591 -18.46 -19.85 23.04
CA GLN A 591 -18.21 -21.27 23.27
C GLN A 591 -19.13 -21.73 24.42
N PRO A 592 -19.83 -22.88 24.27
CA PRO A 592 -20.51 -23.46 25.41
C PRO A 592 -19.45 -23.72 26.49
N HIS A 593 -19.71 -23.25 27.72
CA HIS A 593 -18.89 -23.64 28.85
C HIS A 593 -18.97 -25.19 28.91
N HIS A 594 -17.85 -25.89 28.73
CA HIS A 594 -17.74 -27.24 29.26
C HIS A 594 -17.89 -27.10 30.77
N ILE A 595 -19.10 -27.34 31.28
CA ILE A 595 -19.28 -27.61 32.70
C ILE A 595 -18.42 -28.86 32.92
N PRO A 596 -17.38 -28.82 33.79
CA PRO A 596 -16.71 -30.05 34.14
C PRO A 596 -17.82 -30.95 34.71
N LEU A 597 -18.07 -32.08 34.04
CA LEU A 597 -18.87 -33.12 34.64
C LEU A 597 -18.23 -33.32 36.03
N ALA A 598 -18.96 -32.92 37.05
CA ALA A 598 -18.57 -33.14 38.42
C ALA A 598 -18.21 -34.62 38.50
N ALA A 599 -16.95 -34.90 38.86
CA ALA A 599 -16.50 -36.25 39.08
C ALA A 599 -17.54 -36.89 39.99
N GLY A 600 -18.27 -37.85 39.44
CA GLY A 600 -19.30 -38.58 40.18
C GLY A 600 -18.71 -39.02 41.47
N ARG A 601 -19.30 -38.56 42.56
CA ARG A 601 -19.09 -39.19 43.87
C ARG A 601 -19.38 -40.66 43.68
N ALA A 602 -18.35 -41.47 43.63
CA ALA A 602 -18.46 -42.85 43.91
C ALA A 602 -18.94 -42.97 45.38
N ALA A 603 -20.24 -43.10 45.53
CA ALA A 603 -20.82 -43.59 46.76
C ALA A 603 -20.86 -45.10 46.61
N GLY A 604 -20.24 -45.78 47.51
CA GLY A 604 -20.30 -47.24 47.65
C GLY A 604 -19.03 -47.78 48.24
#